data_8ed72a464c87b42a8001d059cad60111
#
_entry.id   8ed72a464c87b42a8001d059cad60111
#
_cell.length_a   1.000
_cell.length_b   1.000
_cell.length_c   1.000
_cell.angle_alpha   90.00
_cell.angle_beta   90.00
_cell.angle_gamma   90.00
#
_symmetry.space_group_name_H-M   'P 1'
#
loop_
_entity.id
_entity.type
_entity.pdbx_description
1 polymer ?
#
loop_
_entity_poly.entity_id
_entity_poly.type
_entity_poly.pdbx_seq_one_letter_code
_entity_poly.pdbx_strand_id
1 'polypeptide(L)'
;QNNNLMGAVDVQFTDDFFNNPESLENTYVIPLRMVGVTNADSILSGVPKTENAAWTNAEMWEVAPKNYVLYCVKYINKWAAKYLRRGVDKITENGNTIENKRHAAYVEDDEVCQVSTRNLNTAVFPVSTVVGTNTLTCNLLLSFNENGECTITSDTPDYPASGTGKFVE
;
A
#
# COMPACT_ATOMS: atom_id res chain seq x y z
N GLN A 1 15.49 -31.10 4.60
CA GLN A 1 14.72 -31.35 3.35
C GLN A 1 15.71 -31.92 2.33
N ASN A 2 15.58 -33.21 2.04
CA ASN A 2 16.47 -33.89 1.09
C ASN A 2 16.20 -33.39 -0.34
N ASN A 3 17.25 -32.95 -1.01
CA ASN A 3 17.28 -32.58 -2.43
C ASN A 3 16.46 -31.36 -2.87
N ASN A 4 16.14 -30.43 -1.98
CA ASN A 4 15.57 -29.17 -2.39
C ASN A 4 16.66 -28.07 -2.32
N LEU A 5 16.95 -27.43 -3.46
CA LEU A 5 17.92 -26.33 -3.56
C LEU A 5 17.40 -25.03 -2.93
N MET A 6 16.09 -24.96 -2.66
CA MET A 6 15.46 -23.80 -2.04
C MET A 6 14.78 -24.20 -0.73
N GLY A 7 15.10 -23.49 0.34
CA GLY A 7 14.37 -23.54 1.60
C GLY A 7 13.28 -22.47 1.60
N ALA A 8 12.11 -22.79 2.17
CA ALA A 8 11.02 -21.85 2.37
C ALA A 8 10.55 -21.86 3.83
N VAL A 9 10.14 -20.72 4.31
CA VAL A 9 9.41 -20.55 5.58
C VAL A 9 8.10 -19.90 5.24
N ASP A 10 7.00 -20.59 5.55
CA ASP A 10 5.67 -20.06 5.31
C ASP A 10 5.31 -19.07 6.43
N VAL A 11 4.86 -17.89 6.02
CA VAL A 11 4.39 -16.84 6.93
C VAL A 11 2.95 -16.52 6.57
N GLN A 12 2.05 -16.69 7.55
CA GLN A 12 0.64 -16.36 7.40
C GLN A 12 0.32 -15.13 8.22
N PHE A 13 -0.19 -14.10 7.55
CA PHE A 13 -0.71 -12.90 8.21
C PHE A 13 -2.15 -13.12 8.68
N THR A 14 -2.47 -12.54 9.83
CA THR A 14 -3.81 -12.57 10.41
C THR A 14 -4.60 -11.31 10.06
N ASP A 15 -5.90 -11.33 10.35
CA ASP A 15 -6.77 -10.16 10.16
C ASP A 15 -6.29 -8.95 10.96
N ASP A 16 -5.66 -9.15 12.11
CA ASP A 16 -5.09 -8.07 12.92
C ASP A 16 -4.01 -7.29 12.15
N PHE A 17 -3.18 -7.99 11.37
CA PHE A 17 -2.19 -7.33 10.50
C PHE A 17 -2.89 -6.48 9.44
N PHE A 18 -3.89 -7.02 8.76
CA PHE A 18 -4.60 -6.32 7.68
C PHE A 18 -5.49 -5.16 8.18
N ASN A 19 -5.95 -5.22 9.42
CA ASN A 19 -6.76 -4.17 10.04
C ASN A 19 -5.92 -3.07 10.68
N ASN A 20 -4.61 -3.26 10.83
CA ASN A 20 -3.71 -2.26 11.40
C ASN A 20 -3.23 -1.28 10.32
N PRO A 21 -3.49 0.04 10.47
CA PRO A 21 -3.01 1.05 9.51
C PRO A 21 -1.49 1.07 9.32
N GLU A 22 -0.71 0.71 10.35
CA GLU A 22 0.75 0.64 10.27
C GLU A 22 1.26 -0.44 9.30
N SER A 23 0.40 -1.41 8.94
CA SER A 23 0.73 -2.44 7.95
C SER A 23 0.76 -1.92 6.50
N LEU A 24 0.30 -0.70 6.27
CA LEU A 24 0.41 -0.02 4.98
C LEU A 24 1.78 0.65 4.80
N GLU A 25 2.54 0.79 5.89
CA GLU A 25 3.84 1.42 5.93
C GLU A 25 4.95 0.38 6.17
N ASN A 26 6.20 0.83 6.13
CA ASN A 26 7.36 -0.03 6.38
C ASN A 26 7.65 -0.20 7.89
N THR A 27 6.63 -0.52 8.68
CA THR A 27 6.70 -0.57 10.14
C THR A 27 7.01 -1.97 10.65
N TYR A 28 6.45 -3.01 10.00
CA TYR A 28 6.60 -4.38 10.46
C TYR A 28 7.79 -5.08 9.82
N VAL A 29 8.56 -5.79 10.65
CA VAL A 29 9.74 -6.55 10.23
C VAL A 29 9.68 -7.97 10.77
N ILE A 30 9.90 -8.94 9.89
CA ILE A 30 10.06 -10.34 10.26
C ILE A 30 11.56 -10.65 10.29
N PRO A 31 12.17 -10.84 11.48
CA PRO A 31 13.56 -11.24 11.60
C PRO A 31 13.70 -12.76 11.44
N LEU A 32 14.52 -13.20 10.52
CA LEU A 32 14.91 -14.59 10.39
C LEU A 32 16.38 -14.73 10.75
N ARG A 33 16.70 -15.68 11.64
CA ARG A 33 18.05 -15.98 12.05
C ARG A 33 18.39 -17.45 11.82
N MET A 34 19.56 -17.71 11.26
CA MET A 34 20.12 -19.06 11.15
C MET A 34 20.68 -19.47 12.51
N VAL A 35 20.12 -20.52 13.09
CA VAL A 35 20.50 -21.02 14.42
C VAL A 35 21.20 -22.38 14.37
N GLY A 36 21.14 -23.06 13.24
CA GLY A 36 21.79 -24.35 13.02
C GLY A 36 22.03 -24.60 11.54
N VAL A 37 23.04 -25.40 11.23
CA VAL A 37 23.41 -25.81 9.88
C VAL A 37 23.91 -27.26 9.91
N THR A 38 23.66 -27.98 8.82
CA THR A 38 24.16 -29.34 8.59
C THR A 38 25.04 -29.34 7.36
N ASN A 39 26.15 -30.07 7.42
CA ASN A 39 27.15 -30.17 6.34
C ASN A 39 27.83 -28.83 5.97
N ALA A 40 28.07 -27.98 7.00
CA ALA A 40 28.88 -26.78 6.88
C ALA A 40 29.69 -26.59 8.17
N ASP A 41 30.82 -25.90 8.06
CA ASP A 41 31.81 -25.82 9.17
C ASP A 41 31.32 -24.90 10.29
N SER A 42 30.63 -23.80 9.97
CA SER A 42 30.20 -22.84 10.98
C SER A 42 29.07 -21.90 10.46
N ILE A 43 28.45 -21.21 11.42
CA ILE A 43 27.53 -20.10 11.15
C ILE A 43 28.29 -18.80 11.45
N LEU A 44 28.27 -17.85 10.53
CA LEU A 44 28.91 -16.55 10.67
C LEU A 44 28.10 -15.64 11.60
N SER A 45 28.16 -15.90 12.89
CA SER A 45 27.40 -15.22 13.95
C SER A 45 27.98 -13.87 14.36
N GLY A 46 29.15 -13.48 13.81
CA GLY A 46 29.82 -12.25 14.16
C GLY A 46 30.57 -12.31 15.50
N VAL A 47 31.26 -11.21 15.85
CA VAL A 47 31.94 -11.01 17.13
C VAL A 47 31.39 -9.73 17.76
N PRO A 48 30.60 -9.83 18.84
CA PRO A 48 30.04 -8.63 19.48
C PRO A 48 31.13 -7.95 20.35
N LYS A 49 31.11 -6.62 20.39
CA LYS A 49 31.94 -5.80 21.30
C LYS A 49 31.33 -5.71 22.71
N THR A 50 30.00 -5.87 22.78
CA THR A 50 29.21 -5.73 24.01
C THR A 50 28.25 -6.90 24.16
N GLU A 51 27.91 -7.24 25.40
CA GLU A 51 26.84 -8.17 25.69
C GLU A 51 25.51 -7.63 25.16
N ASN A 52 24.69 -8.49 24.54
CA ASN A 52 23.40 -8.11 23.91
C ASN A 52 23.52 -7.11 22.74
N ALA A 53 24.57 -7.22 21.94
CA ALA A 53 24.73 -6.39 20.74
C ALA A 53 23.51 -6.49 19.80
N ALA A 54 22.91 -5.35 19.46
CA ALA A 54 21.79 -5.28 18.49
C ALA A 54 22.30 -5.62 17.09
N TRP A 55 21.63 -6.54 16.39
CA TRP A 55 22.05 -7.02 15.06
C TRP A 55 22.16 -5.93 14.02
N THR A 56 21.32 -4.92 14.12
CA THR A 56 21.23 -3.79 13.17
C THR A 56 22.19 -2.64 13.49
N ASN A 57 22.87 -2.66 14.65
CA ASN A 57 23.80 -1.62 15.04
C ASN A 57 25.25 -2.09 14.80
N ALA A 58 25.83 -1.72 13.67
CA ALA A 58 27.19 -2.13 13.28
C ALA A 58 28.27 -1.70 14.29
N GLU A 59 28.09 -0.64 15.05
CA GLU A 59 29.06 -0.14 16.04
C GLU A 59 29.23 -1.08 17.23
N MET A 60 28.23 -1.88 17.54
CA MET A 60 28.22 -2.85 18.64
C MET A 60 28.95 -4.16 18.27
N TRP A 61 29.48 -4.27 17.04
CA TRP A 61 30.15 -5.47 16.55
C TRP A 61 31.59 -5.18 16.15
N GLU A 62 32.50 -6.06 16.52
CA GLU A 62 33.85 -6.11 15.96
C GLU A 62 33.82 -6.73 14.56
N VAL A 63 33.07 -7.84 14.42
CA VAL A 63 32.73 -8.47 13.14
C VAL A 63 31.20 -8.59 13.06
N ALA A 64 30.62 -7.92 12.09
CA ALA A 64 29.16 -7.93 11.93
C ALA A 64 28.61 -9.34 11.62
N PRO A 65 27.48 -9.76 12.21
CA PRO A 65 26.86 -11.06 11.93
C PRO A 65 26.34 -11.13 10.49
N LYS A 66 26.40 -12.33 9.89
CA LYS A 66 25.89 -12.63 8.55
C LYS A 66 24.82 -13.70 8.56
N ASN A 67 24.34 -14.09 9.74
CA ASN A 67 23.43 -15.22 9.95
C ASN A 67 21.97 -14.80 10.16
N TYR A 68 21.61 -13.60 9.76
CA TYR A 68 20.23 -13.12 9.84
C TYR A 68 19.81 -12.32 8.61
N VAL A 69 18.51 -12.21 8.41
CA VAL A 69 17.88 -11.34 7.42
C VAL A 69 16.64 -10.72 8.03
N LEU A 70 16.35 -9.49 7.65
CA LEU A 70 15.16 -8.74 8.06
C LEU A 70 14.28 -8.54 6.84
N TYR A 71 13.06 -9.05 6.90
CA TYR A 71 12.04 -8.81 5.88
C TYR A 71 11.08 -7.73 6.36
N CYS A 72 11.17 -6.55 5.78
CA CYS A 72 10.17 -5.52 5.98
C CYS A 72 8.93 -5.88 5.17
N VAL A 73 7.76 -5.90 5.82
CA VAL A 73 6.51 -6.34 5.22
C VAL A 73 5.46 -5.25 5.30
N LYS A 74 4.77 -5.03 4.19
CA LYS A 74 3.56 -4.21 4.10
C LYS A 74 2.64 -4.82 3.05
N TYR A 75 1.40 -4.38 3.01
CA TYR A 75 0.49 -4.80 1.95
C TYR A 75 -0.08 -3.62 1.17
N ILE A 76 -0.51 -3.90 -0.04
CA ILE A 76 -1.34 -3.04 -0.87
C ILE A 76 -2.54 -3.87 -1.36
N ASN A 77 -3.72 -3.27 -1.43
CA ASN A 77 -4.86 -3.96 -2.00
C ASN A 77 -4.77 -3.99 -3.54
N LYS A 78 -5.55 -4.85 -4.18
CA LYS A 78 -5.49 -5.06 -5.63
C LYS A 78 -5.93 -3.86 -6.48
N TRP A 79 -6.60 -2.89 -5.86
CA TRP A 79 -7.08 -1.68 -6.54
C TRP A 79 -6.12 -0.49 -6.43
N ALA A 80 -5.09 -0.59 -5.59
CA ALA A 80 -4.09 0.46 -5.44
C ALA A 80 -3.13 0.47 -6.63
N ALA A 81 -3.30 1.44 -7.51
CA ALA A 81 -2.52 1.58 -8.73
C ALA A 81 -2.60 3.01 -9.28
N LYS A 82 -1.90 3.24 -10.37
CA LYS A 82 -2.07 4.44 -11.20
C LYS A 82 -3.07 4.13 -12.32
N TYR A 83 -4.04 5.03 -12.48
CA TYR A 83 -5.09 4.92 -13.49
C TYR A 83 -5.14 6.16 -14.37
N LEU A 84 -5.49 6.01 -15.62
CA LEU A 84 -5.84 7.12 -16.49
C LEU A 84 -7.28 7.55 -16.20
N ARG A 85 -7.48 8.82 -15.86
CA ARG A 85 -8.80 9.37 -15.52
C ARG A 85 -9.51 9.89 -16.76
N ARG A 86 -10.69 9.36 -17.01
CA ARG A 86 -11.55 9.77 -18.11
C ARG A 86 -12.97 9.97 -17.62
N GLY A 87 -13.59 11.12 -17.93
CA GLY A 87 -14.96 11.40 -17.47
C GLY A 87 -15.43 12.81 -17.76
N VAL A 88 -16.58 13.15 -17.19
CA VAL A 88 -17.17 14.49 -17.24
C VAL A 88 -17.62 14.86 -15.83
N ASP A 89 -17.14 15.97 -15.31
CA ASP A 89 -17.67 16.57 -14.09
C ASP A 89 -18.84 17.49 -14.45
N LYS A 90 -19.93 17.36 -13.73
CA LYS A 90 -21.06 18.29 -13.79
C LYS A 90 -21.12 19.05 -12.48
N ILE A 91 -20.83 20.35 -12.54
CA ILE A 91 -20.78 21.24 -11.39
C ILE A 91 -22.00 22.15 -11.46
N THR A 92 -22.90 22.07 -10.46
CA THR A 92 -24.06 22.93 -10.38
C THR A 92 -23.91 23.91 -9.23
N GLU A 93 -23.94 25.18 -9.55
CA GLU A 93 -23.89 26.27 -8.59
C GLU A 93 -25.00 27.30 -8.91
N ASN A 94 -25.82 27.66 -7.91
CA ASN A 94 -26.91 28.63 -8.06
C ASN A 94 -27.87 28.35 -9.25
N GLY A 95 -28.12 27.06 -9.52
CA GLY A 95 -28.99 26.62 -10.63
C GLY A 95 -28.31 26.58 -12.01
N ASN A 96 -27.08 27.02 -12.13
CA ASN A 96 -26.27 26.91 -13.35
C ASN A 96 -25.38 25.65 -13.30
N THR A 97 -25.40 24.87 -14.37
CA THR A 97 -24.55 23.68 -14.50
C THR A 97 -23.46 23.91 -15.52
N ILE A 98 -22.22 23.66 -15.10
CA ILE A 98 -21.04 23.69 -15.95
C ILE A 98 -20.55 22.26 -16.12
N GLU A 99 -20.23 21.86 -17.35
CA GLU A 99 -19.58 20.58 -17.65
C GLU A 99 -18.09 20.79 -17.86
N ASN A 100 -17.28 20.05 -17.10
CA ASN A 100 -15.84 20.00 -17.26
C ASN A 100 -15.40 18.62 -17.74
N LYS A 101 -14.87 18.53 -18.96
CA LYS A 101 -14.40 17.28 -19.54
C LYS A 101 -13.01 16.95 -18.99
N ARG A 102 -12.89 15.76 -18.42
CA ARG A 102 -11.65 15.23 -17.88
C ARG A 102 -11.08 14.13 -18.78
N HIS A 103 -10.80 14.49 -20.01
CA HIS A 103 -10.11 13.61 -20.93
C HIS A 103 -9.41 14.42 -22.02
N ALA A 104 -8.25 13.92 -22.45
CA ALA A 104 -7.54 14.44 -23.61
C ALA A 104 -8.09 13.86 -24.92
N ALA A 105 -7.55 14.31 -26.05
CA ALA A 105 -7.89 13.78 -27.38
C ALA A 105 -7.48 12.31 -27.49
N TYR A 106 -6.33 11.94 -26.94
CA TYR A 106 -5.79 10.60 -26.91
C TYR A 106 -5.75 10.09 -25.46
N VAL A 107 -5.96 8.77 -25.26
CA VAL A 107 -6.04 8.15 -23.93
C VAL A 107 -4.73 8.25 -23.16
N GLU A 108 -3.61 8.14 -23.86
CA GLU A 108 -2.27 8.26 -23.30
C GLU A 108 -1.95 9.63 -22.69
N ASP A 109 -2.69 10.65 -23.10
CA ASP A 109 -2.56 12.02 -22.60
C ASP A 109 -3.54 12.33 -21.46
N ASP A 110 -4.37 11.36 -21.06
CA ASP A 110 -5.31 11.53 -19.96
C ASP A 110 -4.57 11.71 -18.62
N GLU A 111 -5.23 12.38 -17.67
CA GLU A 111 -4.73 12.59 -16.32
C GLU A 111 -4.41 11.25 -15.63
N VAL A 112 -3.19 11.11 -15.12
CA VAL A 112 -2.79 9.96 -14.30
C VAL A 112 -3.18 10.21 -12.85
N CYS A 113 -4.09 9.39 -12.32
CA CYS A 113 -4.53 9.43 -10.94
C CYS A 113 -3.93 8.28 -10.15
N GLN A 114 -3.56 8.55 -8.88
CA GLN A 114 -3.08 7.54 -7.95
C GLN A 114 -4.22 7.12 -7.02
N VAL A 115 -4.55 5.83 -7.03
CA VAL A 115 -5.41 5.19 -6.05
C VAL A 115 -4.53 4.47 -5.03
N SER A 116 -4.77 4.70 -3.74
CA SER A 116 -4.00 4.12 -2.65
C SER A 116 -4.84 3.19 -1.78
N THR A 117 -4.17 2.33 -1.01
CA THR A 117 -4.84 1.40 -0.09
C THR A 117 -5.30 2.11 1.17
N ARG A 118 -6.55 1.88 1.60
CA ARG A 118 -7.06 2.23 2.93
C ARG A 118 -7.10 1.01 3.84
N ASN A 119 -7.65 -0.09 3.33
CA ASN A 119 -7.67 -1.42 3.95
C ASN A 119 -7.84 -2.48 2.84
N LEU A 120 -8.07 -3.75 3.21
CA LEU A 120 -8.18 -4.86 2.24
C LEU A 120 -9.21 -4.60 1.15
N ASN A 121 -10.35 -4.01 1.48
CA ASN A 121 -11.49 -3.86 0.58
C ASN A 121 -11.78 -2.40 0.20
N THR A 122 -11.02 -1.44 0.74
CA THR A 122 -11.25 -0.02 0.51
C THR A 122 -10.00 0.64 -0.04
N ALA A 123 -10.14 1.37 -1.12
CA ALA A 123 -9.11 2.23 -1.69
C ALA A 123 -9.48 3.70 -1.52
N VAL A 124 -8.48 4.58 -1.52
CA VAL A 124 -8.63 6.04 -1.48
C VAL A 124 -8.31 6.61 -2.85
N PHE A 125 -9.25 7.40 -3.36
CA PHE A 125 -9.07 8.14 -4.60
C PHE A 125 -9.19 9.65 -4.32
N PRO A 126 -8.07 10.38 -4.24
CA PRO A 126 -8.11 11.83 -4.08
C PRO A 126 -8.61 12.48 -5.37
N VAL A 127 -9.60 13.35 -5.24
CA VAL A 127 -10.15 14.13 -6.34
C VAL A 127 -10.10 15.61 -6.03
N SER A 128 -9.87 16.43 -7.04
CA SER A 128 -9.93 17.88 -6.94
C SER A 128 -10.74 18.47 -8.09
N THR A 129 -11.43 19.57 -7.83
CA THR A 129 -12.11 20.36 -8.84
C THR A 129 -11.95 21.84 -8.53
N VAL A 130 -12.05 22.69 -9.57
CA VAL A 130 -11.98 24.12 -9.42
C VAL A 130 -13.39 24.70 -9.56
N VAL A 131 -13.83 25.46 -8.56
CA VAL A 131 -15.13 26.16 -8.58
C VAL A 131 -14.84 27.65 -8.35
N GLY A 132 -15.04 28.45 -9.37
CA GLY A 132 -14.61 29.86 -9.37
C GLY A 132 -13.09 29.98 -9.22
N THR A 133 -12.62 30.60 -8.14
CA THR A 133 -11.20 30.75 -7.80
C THR A 133 -10.71 29.71 -6.79
N ASN A 134 -11.59 28.87 -6.26
CA ASN A 134 -11.28 27.91 -5.20
C ASN A 134 -11.03 26.51 -5.76
N THR A 135 -9.99 25.86 -5.27
CA THR A 135 -9.77 24.42 -5.51
C THR A 135 -10.36 23.63 -4.33
N LEU A 136 -11.34 22.79 -4.65
CA LEU A 136 -11.96 21.87 -3.70
C LEU A 136 -11.27 20.52 -3.84
N THR A 137 -10.82 19.94 -2.73
CA THR A 137 -10.19 18.61 -2.70
C THR A 137 -10.97 17.71 -1.75
N CYS A 138 -11.20 16.48 -2.18
CA CYS A 138 -11.93 15.47 -1.44
C CYS A 138 -11.26 14.10 -1.66
N ASN A 139 -11.22 13.28 -0.61
CA ASN A 139 -10.84 11.88 -0.73
C ASN A 139 -12.08 11.01 -0.87
N LEU A 140 -12.23 10.38 -2.01
CA LEU A 140 -13.25 9.37 -2.20
C LEU A 140 -12.76 8.03 -1.64
N LEU A 141 -13.63 7.38 -0.86
CA LEU A 141 -13.44 6.02 -0.38
C LEU A 141 -14.17 5.08 -1.32
N LEU A 142 -13.43 4.20 -1.95
CA LEU A 142 -13.92 3.20 -2.88
C LEU A 142 -13.94 1.85 -2.17
N SER A 143 -15.11 1.41 -1.68
CA SER A 143 -15.29 0.15 -0.97
C SER A 143 -15.80 -0.93 -1.92
N PHE A 144 -14.99 -1.96 -2.14
CA PHE A 144 -15.24 -3.03 -3.10
C PHE A 144 -15.74 -4.31 -2.43
N ASN A 145 -16.64 -5.01 -3.10
CA ASN A 145 -17.01 -6.38 -2.76
C ASN A 145 -16.22 -7.40 -3.62
N GLU A 146 -16.46 -8.69 -3.39
CA GLU A 146 -15.81 -9.79 -4.10
C GLU A 146 -16.07 -9.80 -5.61
N ASN A 147 -17.20 -9.24 -6.06
CA ASN A 147 -17.58 -9.14 -7.47
C ASN A 147 -16.98 -7.90 -8.16
N GLY A 148 -16.18 -7.11 -7.44
CA GLY A 148 -15.61 -5.87 -7.94
C GLY A 148 -16.61 -4.70 -7.99
N GLU A 149 -17.80 -4.85 -7.43
CA GLU A 149 -18.74 -3.73 -7.29
C GLU A 149 -18.25 -2.79 -6.20
N CYS A 150 -18.38 -1.50 -6.45
CA CYS A 150 -17.82 -0.45 -5.62
C CYS A 150 -18.92 0.48 -5.10
N THR A 151 -18.90 0.73 -3.80
CA THR A 151 -19.64 1.83 -3.18
C THR A 151 -18.66 2.98 -2.94
N ILE A 152 -19.06 4.19 -3.34
CA ILE A 152 -18.25 5.41 -3.23
C ILE A 152 -18.81 6.26 -2.11
N THR A 153 -17.95 6.65 -1.17
CA THR A 153 -18.23 7.60 -0.08
C THR A 153 -17.10 8.62 0.03
N SER A 154 -17.14 9.51 1.01
CA SER A 154 -16.05 10.45 1.29
C SER A 154 -15.61 10.34 2.76
N ASP A 155 -14.33 10.52 3.03
CA ASP A 155 -13.81 10.73 4.38
C ASP A 155 -13.60 12.21 4.71
N THR A 156 -13.95 13.12 3.80
CA THR A 156 -13.84 14.56 3.96
C THR A 156 -15.19 15.12 4.46
N PRO A 157 -15.29 15.54 5.74
CA PRO A 157 -16.58 15.87 6.37
C PRO A 157 -17.37 16.95 5.64
N ASP A 158 -16.68 17.96 5.10
CA ASP A 158 -17.30 19.09 4.41
C ASP A 158 -17.75 18.78 2.98
N TYR A 159 -17.34 17.64 2.44
CA TYR A 159 -17.64 17.21 1.07
C TYR A 159 -18.18 15.78 1.05
N PRO A 160 -19.42 15.57 1.50
CA PRO A 160 -20.03 14.25 1.46
C PRO A 160 -20.15 13.76 0.02
N ALA A 161 -19.81 12.50 -0.19
CA ALA A 161 -19.94 11.86 -1.50
C ALA A 161 -20.76 10.57 -1.41
N SER A 162 -21.48 10.28 -2.48
CA SER A 162 -22.18 9.00 -2.67
C SER A 162 -22.14 8.59 -4.12
N GLY A 163 -22.00 7.30 -4.37
CA GLY A 163 -21.98 6.77 -5.72
C GLY A 163 -21.71 5.27 -5.75
N THR A 164 -21.75 4.74 -6.96
CA THR A 164 -21.43 3.33 -7.23
C THR A 164 -20.51 3.22 -8.43
N GLY A 165 -19.74 2.14 -8.47
CA GLY A 165 -18.86 1.83 -9.57
C GLY A 165 -18.65 0.33 -9.71
N LYS A 166 -17.81 -0.07 -10.65
CA LYS A 166 -17.39 -1.44 -10.84
C LYS A 166 -15.95 -1.47 -11.34
N PHE A 167 -15.15 -2.30 -10.73
CA PHE A 167 -13.83 -2.66 -11.24
C PHE A 167 -13.97 -3.78 -12.26
N VAL A 168 -13.37 -3.60 -13.43
CA VAL A 168 -13.35 -4.58 -14.51
C VAL A 168 -11.87 -4.88 -14.82
N GLU A 169 -11.49 -6.15 -14.72
CA GLU A 169 -10.16 -6.66 -15.10
C GLU A 169 -10.01 -6.80 -16.60
#